data_8b117ffd9a6c2ffacb220e7c741f069d
#
_entry.id   8b117ffd9a6c2ffacb220e7c741f069d
#
_cell.length_a   1.000
_cell.length_b   1.000
_cell.length_c   1.000
_cell.angle_alpha   90.00
_cell.angle_beta   90.00
_cell.angle_gamma   90.00
#
_symmetry.space_group_name_H-M   'P 1'
#
loop_
_entity.id
_entity.type
_entity.pdbx_description
1 polymer ?
#
loop_
_entity_poly.entity_id
_entity_poly.type
_entity_poly.pdbx_seq_one_letter_code
_entity_poly.pdbx_strand_id
1 'polypeptide(L)' 'MPKNHRLITKIEASLEHMTSLEKGIAHFFITTDLTPQELTASEIVKRLHISQAALTRFAKKCGFTGYRAFAFDYL' A
#
# COMPACT_ATOMS: atom_id res chain seq x y z
N MET A 1 -11.03 -14.80 2.30
CA MET A 1 -9.64 -14.92 2.77
C MET A 1 -9.30 -13.80 3.72
N PRO A 2 -8.76 -14.11 4.88
CA PRO A 2 -8.31 -13.05 5.78
C PRO A 2 -7.12 -12.31 5.17
N LYS A 3 -7.04 -11.03 5.46
CA LYS A 3 -5.93 -10.23 5.00
C LYS A 3 -4.64 -10.64 5.72
N ASN A 4 -3.53 -10.31 5.11
CA ASN A 4 -2.22 -10.56 5.69
C ASN A 4 -2.02 -9.66 6.91
N HIS A 5 -2.19 -10.20 8.10
CA HIS A 5 -2.06 -9.46 9.35
C HIS A 5 -0.67 -8.84 9.51
N ARG A 6 0.36 -9.53 9.05
CA ARG A 6 1.72 -9.01 9.18
C ARG A 6 1.89 -7.74 8.36
N LEU A 7 1.34 -7.72 7.17
CA LEU A 7 1.41 -6.53 6.32
C LEU A 7 0.61 -5.38 6.93
N ILE A 8 -0.60 -5.66 7.40
CA ILE A 8 -1.44 -4.64 8.02
C ILE A 8 -0.73 -4.06 9.23
N THR A 9 -0.10 -4.89 10.06
CA THR A 9 0.66 -4.42 11.21
C THR A 9 1.80 -3.49 10.79
N LYS A 10 2.52 -3.83 9.72
CA LYS A 10 3.58 -2.96 9.19
C LYS A 10 3.04 -1.62 8.74
N ILE A 11 1.90 -1.61 8.04
CA ILE A 11 1.28 -0.38 7.58
C ILE A 11 0.88 0.48 8.79
N GLU A 12 0.22 -0.12 9.76
CA GLU A 12 -0.25 0.59 10.95
C GLU A 12 0.91 1.17 11.77
N ALA A 13 1.99 0.41 11.89
CA ALA A 13 3.17 0.86 12.62
C ALA A 13 3.84 2.06 11.94
N SER A 14 3.62 2.25 10.65
CA SER A 14 4.23 3.32 9.88
C SER A 14 3.36 4.57 9.77
N LEU A 15 2.10 4.51 10.21
CA LEU A 15 1.14 5.60 10.02
C LEU A 15 1.63 6.92 10.59
N GLU A 16 2.28 6.90 11.74
CA GLU A 16 2.72 8.14 12.40
C GLU A 16 3.78 8.89 11.58
N HIS A 17 4.45 8.23 10.67
CA HIS A 17 5.48 8.83 9.82
C HIS A 17 4.95 9.20 8.43
N MET A 18 3.64 9.06 8.22
CA MET A 18 3.05 9.27 6.89
C MET A 18 2.41 10.64 6.76
N THR A 19 2.45 11.18 5.54
CA THR A 19 1.70 12.36 5.17
C THR A 19 0.21 12.02 5.09
N SER A 20 -0.64 13.04 4.98
CA SER A 20 -2.09 12.82 4.80
C SER A 20 -2.38 11.96 3.58
N LEU A 21 -1.68 12.22 2.47
CA LEU A 21 -1.85 11.43 1.25
C LEU A 21 -1.49 9.97 1.50
N GLU A 22 -0.37 9.73 2.16
CA GLU A 22 0.11 8.39 2.44
C GLU A 22 -0.83 7.65 3.39
N LYS A 23 -1.40 8.35 4.36
CA LYS A 23 -2.41 7.76 5.25
C LYS A 23 -3.64 7.32 4.49
N GLY A 24 -4.04 8.09 3.47
CA GLY A 24 -5.14 7.70 2.60
C GLY A 24 -4.85 6.43 1.84
N ILE A 25 -3.62 6.30 1.33
CA ILE A 25 -3.19 5.07 0.64
C ILE A 25 -3.22 3.89 1.62
N ALA A 26 -2.71 4.10 2.83
CA ALA A 26 -2.70 3.08 3.87
C ALA A 26 -4.12 2.61 4.18
N HIS A 27 -5.04 3.55 4.37
CA HIS A 27 -6.43 3.23 4.65
C HIS A 27 -7.04 2.37 3.54
N PHE A 28 -6.76 2.72 2.29
CA PHE A 28 -7.24 1.96 1.15
C PHE A 28 -6.79 0.49 1.23
N PHE A 29 -5.50 0.26 1.48
CA PHE A 29 -4.99 -1.11 1.54
C PHE A 29 -5.50 -1.88 2.76
N ILE A 30 -5.74 -1.20 3.87
CA ILE A 30 -6.25 -1.85 5.08
C ILE A 30 -7.70 -2.28 4.90
N THR A 31 -8.51 -1.46 4.22
CA THR A 31 -9.96 -1.66 4.15
C THR A 31 -10.45 -2.34 2.88
N THR A 32 -9.58 -2.57 1.90
CA THR A 32 -9.99 -3.10 0.59
C THR A 32 -9.33 -4.44 0.33
N ASP A 33 -10.12 -5.43 -0.11
CA ASP A 33 -9.58 -6.71 -0.56
C ASP A 33 -9.36 -6.63 -2.07
N LEU A 34 -8.13 -6.86 -2.50
CA LEU A 34 -7.73 -6.72 -3.89
C LEU A 34 -7.34 -8.06 -4.49
N THR A 35 -7.77 -8.28 -5.74
CA THR A 35 -7.29 -9.42 -6.52
C THR A 35 -5.88 -9.11 -7.02
N PRO A 36 -5.11 -10.14 -7.43
CA PRO A 36 -3.78 -9.87 -7.99
C PRO A 36 -3.79 -8.90 -9.16
N GLN A 37 -4.82 -8.94 -10.01
CA GLN A 37 -4.92 -8.02 -11.14
C GLN A 37 -5.13 -6.58 -10.69
N GLU A 38 -5.89 -6.38 -9.62
CA GLU A 38 -6.18 -5.06 -9.09
C GLU A 38 -5.00 -4.48 -8.32
N LEU A 39 -4.05 -5.32 -7.94
CA LEU A 39 -2.93 -4.93 -7.09
C LEU A 39 -1.76 -4.32 -7.87
N THR A 40 -1.79 -4.37 -9.19
CA THR A 40 -0.69 -3.80 -9.99
C THR A 40 -0.55 -2.31 -9.73
N ALA A 41 0.68 -1.80 -9.83
CA ALA A 41 0.94 -0.38 -9.59
C ALA A 41 0.08 0.51 -10.48
N SER A 42 -0.06 0.13 -11.75
CA SER A 42 -0.83 0.94 -12.70
C SER A 42 -2.31 1.01 -12.31
N GLU A 43 -2.89 -0.08 -11.80
CA GLU A 43 -4.27 -0.07 -11.33
C GLU A 43 -4.45 0.76 -10.06
N ILE A 44 -3.49 0.66 -9.14
CA ILE A 44 -3.57 1.39 -7.89
C ILE A 44 -3.47 2.90 -8.11
N VAL A 45 -2.48 3.34 -8.90
CA VAL A 45 -2.32 4.78 -9.15
C VAL A 45 -3.54 5.36 -9.86
N LYS A 46 -4.14 4.59 -10.77
CA LYS A 46 -5.35 5.00 -11.49
C LYS A 46 -6.53 5.12 -10.52
N ARG A 47 -6.73 4.11 -9.69
CA ARG A 47 -7.86 4.06 -8.77
C ARG A 47 -7.78 5.16 -7.70
N LEU A 48 -6.58 5.40 -7.18
CA LEU A 48 -6.38 6.38 -6.12
C LEU A 48 -6.07 7.78 -6.62
N HIS A 49 -5.90 7.96 -7.91
CA HIS A 49 -5.53 9.26 -8.52
C HIS A 49 -4.26 9.82 -7.90
N ILE A 50 -3.25 8.97 -7.77
CA ILE A 50 -1.95 9.37 -7.20
C ILE A 50 -0.85 9.13 -8.23
N SER A 51 0.33 9.73 -7.99
CA SER A 51 1.49 9.50 -8.84
C SER A 51 2.16 8.17 -8.47
N GLN A 52 2.92 7.63 -9.42
CA GLN A 52 3.72 6.44 -9.15
C GLN A 52 4.75 6.72 -8.05
N ALA A 53 5.31 7.93 -8.03
CA ALA A 53 6.26 8.33 -7.00
C ALA A 53 5.63 8.30 -5.61
N ALA A 54 4.37 8.74 -5.50
CA ALA A 54 3.66 8.71 -4.22
C ALA A 54 3.47 7.27 -3.72
N LEU A 55 3.12 6.36 -4.63
CA LEU A 55 2.95 4.96 -4.27
C LEU A 55 4.27 4.34 -3.82
N THR A 56 5.36 4.66 -4.52
CA THR A 56 6.70 4.18 -4.16
C THR A 56 7.09 4.68 -2.77
N ARG A 57 6.86 5.96 -2.49
CA ARG A 57 7.18 6.52 -1.17
C ARG A 57 6.37 5.85 -0.07
N PHE A 58 5.09 5.58 -0.33
CA PHE A 58 4.25 4.87 0.62
C PHE A 58 4.86 3.51 0.95
N ALA A 59 5.21 2.73 -0.08
CA ALA A 59 5.78 1.39 0.12
C ALA A 59 7.08 1.45 0.93
N LYS A 60 7.93 2.44 0.65
CA LYS A 60 9.17 2.61 1.39
C LYS A 60 8.93 2.99 2.84
N LYS A 61 7.92 3.81 3.12
CA LYS A 61 7.54 4.14 4.50
C LYS A 61 7.10 2.89 5.27
N CYS A 62 6.51 1.93 4.58
CA CYS A 62 6.10 0.66 5.20
C CYS A 62 7.27 -0.32 5.38
N GLY A 63 8.47 0.06 4.96
CA GLY A 63 9.67 -0.77 5.15
C GLY A 63 10.04 -1.63 3.96
N PHE A 64 9.44 -1.38 2.79
CA PHE A 64 9.74 -2.13 1.58
C PHE A 64 10.68 -1.36 0.67
N THR A 65 11.36 -2.06 -0.23
CA THR A 65 12.27 -1.43 -1.19
C THR A 65 11.52 -0.64 -2.26
N GLY A 66 10.24 -0.96 -2.47
CA GLY A 66 9.39 -0.28 -3.42
C GLY A 66 8.03 -0.95 -3.45
N TYR A 67 7.14 -0.50 -4.33
CA TYR A 67 5.79 -1.03 -4.37
C TYR A 67 5.75 -2.52 -4.76
N ARG A 68 6.63 -2.96 -5.64
CA ARG A 68 6.63 -4.37 -6.06
C ARG A 68 6.83 -5.31 -4.88
N ALA A 69 7.75 -4.97 -3.96
CA ALA A 69 7.97 -5.76 -2.77
C ALA A 69 6.76 -5.73 -1.85
N PHE A 70 6.13 -4.55 -1.72
CA PHE A 70 4.90 -4.40 -0.95
C PHE A 70 3.80 -5.31 -1.51
N ALA A 71 3.59 -5.25 -2.83
CA ALA A 71 2.54 -6.04 -3.48
C ALA A 71 2.79 -7.54 -3.32
N PHE A 72 4.04 -7.96 -3.42
CA PHE A 72 4.39 -9.36 -3.24
C PHE A 72 4.03 -9.83 -1.84
N ASP A 73 4.30 -9.00 -0.83
CA ASP A 73 3.97 -9.35 0.55
C ASP A 73 2.46 -9.34 0.80
N TYR A 74 1.73 -8.50 0.06
CA TYR A 74 0.27 -8.43 0.15
C TYR A 74 -0.37 -9.76 -0.28
N LEU A 75 0.19 -10.38 -1.33
CA LEU A 75 -0.30 -11.66 -1.81
C LEU A 75 0.12 -12.80 -0.89
#